data_05d128206974c0be17c04ba5e2c5c373
#
_entry.id   05d128206974c0be17c04ba5e2c5c373
#
_cell.length_a   1.000
_cell.length_b   1.000
_cell.length_c   1.000
_cell.angle_alpha   90.00
_cell.angle_beta   90.00
_cell.angle_gamma   90.00
#
_symmetry.space_group_name_H-M   'P 1'
#
loop_
_entity.id
_entity.type
_entity.pdbx_description
1 polymer ?
#
loop_
_entity_poly.entity_id
_entity_poly.type
_entity_poly.pdbx_seq_one_letter_code
_entity_poly.pdbx_strand_id
1 'polypeptide(L)'
;MKKIDISANISGIQLPLCMMNASGVLCSTDQELSNLLNSSSGGVVTKSCTYKPRKGNVLPRYFEWNIGSINSMGLPNLGINFYLNFLERKNINKPIFLSISGLSSEENYFLIQKANQSSKVTAIELNLSCPNLLEKEDMLGYDFYKISSFIENIFKFNKKPLGIKLPPYFQDAHIKNIAFILNQFPIFFVTCINSLPNGLFIDTNKESVVIRPKKGFGGIGGSIIKPFALANIHKFYTYLRKDISIIGCGGISSGEDIFEHILCGASAVQIGTQFMKEGISVFERLKKELTFVLEKKNYSSINSFKGRLKNFQ
;
A
#
# COMPACT_ATOMS: atom_id res chain seq x y z
N MET A 1 -8.57 32.90 -5.70
CA MET A 1 -8.41 31.84 -4.68
C MET A 1 -6.95 31.39 -4.71
N LYS A 2 -6.29 31.22 -3.55
CA LYS A 2 -4.94 30.63 -3.50
C LYS A 2 -5.02 29.19 -3.97
N LYS A 3 -4.14 28.81 -4.90
CA LYS A 3 -4.05 27.42 -5.38
C LYS A 3 -3.61 26.54 -4.21
N ILE A 4 -4.45 25.57 -3.82
CA ILE A 4 -4.13 24.61 -2.76
C ILE A 4 -3.14 23.59 -3.30
N ASP A 5 -2.05 23.35 -2.57
CA ASP A 5 -1.04 22.37 -2.92
C ASP A 5 -1.37 21.01 -2.28
N ILE A 6 -1.75 20.04 -3.11
CA ILE A 6 -2.02 18.65 -2.73
C ILE A 6 -0.96 17.68 -3.29
N SER A 7 0.19 18.22 -3.68
CA SER A 7 1.37 17.40 -3.99
C SER A 7 1.95 16.76 -2.73
N ALA A 8 2.74 15.71 -2.88
CA ALA A 8 3.37 15.01 -1.77
C ALA A 8 4.86 14.78 -2.02
N ASN A 9 5.62 14.68 -0.94
CA ASN A 9 7.01 14.25 -0.93
C ASN A 9 7.14 13.00 -0.06
N ILE A 10 7.59 11.89 -0.65
CA ILE A 10 7.86 10.63 0.03
C ILE A 10 9.38 10.47 0.12
N SER A 11 9.99 11.02 1.18
CA SER A 11 11.44 10.94 1.43
C SER A 11 12.29 11.28 0.19
N GLY A 12 11.94 12.38 -0.49
CA GLY A 12 12.61 12.85 -1.71
C GLY A 12 11.90 12.49 -3.02
N ILE A 13 10.98 11.53 -3.02
CA ILE A 13 10.18 11.18 -4.20
C ILE A 13 8.98 12.14 -4.29
N GLN A 14 8.95 12.97 -5.34
CA GLN A 14 7.87 13.95 -5.55
C GLN A 14 6.68 13.31 -6.26
N LEU A 15 5.50 13.51 -5.71
CA LEU A 15 4.22 13.15 -6.30
C LEU A 15 3.43 14.41 -6.64
N PRO A 16 2.97 14.60 -7.89
CA PRO A 16 2.14 15.76 -8.25
C PRO A 16 0.76 15.75 -7.59
N LEU A 17 0.32 14.58 -7.09
CA LEU A 17 -0.89 14.38 -6.32
C LEU A 17 -0.60 13.40 -5.18
N CYS A 18 -1.06 13.67 -3.96
CA CYS A 18 -0.78 12.83 -2.78
C CYS A 18 -1.46 11.45 -2.78
N MET A 19 -2.07 11.03 -3.87
CA MET A 19 -2.84 9.78 -3.99
C MET A 19 -2.29 8.88 -5.08
N MET A 20 -2.25 7.57 -4.78
CA MET A 20 -1.87 6.49 -5.70
C MET A 20 -2.85 5.32 -5.57
N ASN A 21 -2.81 4.39 -6.52
CA ASN A 21 -3.48 3.09 -6.33
C ASN A 21 -2.76 2.26 -5.27
N ALA A 22 -3.51 1.42 -4.53
CA ALA A 22 -2.90 0.38 -3.72
C ALA A 22 -2.43 -0.78 -4.60
N SER A 23 -1.30 -1.40 -4.24
CA SER A 23 -0.84 -2.62 -4.89
C SER A 23 -1.92 -3.71 -4.84
N GLY A 24 -2.24 -4.28 -5.99
CA GLY A 24 -3.20 -5.39 -6.09
C GLY A 24 -4.56 -5.04 -6.65
N VAL A 25 -4.84 -3.77 -6.88
CA VAL A 25 -6.13 -3.31 -7.43
C VAL A 25 -5.87 -2.67 -8.79
N LEU A 26 -6.47 -3.23 -9.85
CA LEU A 26 -6.43 -2.71 -11.24
C LEU A 26 -5.02 -2.25 -11.67
N CYS A 27 -4.00 -3.08 -11.38
CA CYS A 27 -2.58 -2.77 -11.64
C CYS A 27 -1.76 -4.01 -12.05
N SER A 28 -2.44 -5.01 -12.62
CA SER A 28 -1.84 -6.31 -12.95
C SER A 28 -1.52 -6.49 -14.42
N THR A 29 -2.36 -5.95 -15.32
CA THR A 29 -2.27 -6.12 -16.77
C THR A 29 -1.73 -4.87 -17.47
N ASP A 30 -1.33 -5.00 -18.74
CA ASP A 30 -0.88 -3.86 -19.58
C ASP A 30 -1.95 -2.77 -19.63
N GLN A 31 -3.22 -3.14 -19.85
CA GLN A 31 -4.32 -2.18 -19.94
C GLN A 31 -4.55 -1.45 -18.61
N GLU A 32 -4.56 -2.16 -17.49
CA GLU A 32 -4.75 -1.57 -16.16
C GLU A 32 -3.63 -0.59 -15.82
N LEU A 33 -2.37 -0.99 -16.05
CA LEU A 33 -1.21 -0.14 -15.81
C LEU A 33 -1.18 1.07 -16.77
N SER A 34 -1.55 0.89 -18.03
CA SER A 34 -1.66 2.00 -19.00
C SER A 34 -2.74 3.00 -18.57
N ASN A 35 -3.89 2.53 -18.08
CA ASN A 35 -4.94 3.39 -17.54
C ASN A 35 -4.44 4.20 -16.32
N LEU A 36 -3.67 3.58 -15.42
CA LEU A 36 -3.06 4.26 -14.27
C LEU A 36 -2.02 5.31 -14.70
N LEU A 37 -1.17 5.00 -15.67
CA LEU A 37 -0.21 5.97 -16.21
C LEU A 37 -0.91 7.21 -16.80
N ASN A 38 -2.05 7.02 -17.44
CA ASN A 38 -2.83 8.10 -18.06
C ASN A 38 -3.81 8.79 -17.11
N SER A 39 -3.99 8.27 -15.87
CA SER A 39 -4.89 8.87 -14.88
C SER A 39 -4.27 10.09 -14.20
N SER A 40 -5.02 10.77 -13.35
CA SER A 40 -4.51 11.84 -12.49
C SER A 40 -3.82 11.35 -11.20
N SER A 41 -3.62 10.05 -11.01
CA SER A 41 -2.87 9.54 -9.85
C SER A 41 -1.47 10.16 -9.76
N GLY A 42 -0.98 10.43 -8.56
CA GLY A 42 0.34 11.02 -8.34
C GLY A 42 1.51 10.09 -8.61
N GLY A 43 1.28 8.79 -8.63
CA GLY A 43 2.23 7.73 -8.94
C GLY A 43 1.51 6.43 -9.23
N VAL A 44 2.23 5.41 -9.65
CA VAL A 44 1.69 4.08 -9.96
C VAL A 44 2.38 3.03 -9.10
N VAL A 45 1.59 2.23 -8.39
CA VAL A 45 2.05 1.04 -7.67
C VAL A 45 1.65 -0.19 -8.49
N THR A 46 2.61 -1.02 -8.87
CA THR A 46 2.33 -2.25 -9.61
C THR A 46 1.68 -3.31 -8.72
N LYS A 47 1.12 -4.34 -9.32
CA LYS A 47 0.75 -5.56 -8.58
C LYS A 47 2.01 -6.14 -7.93
N SER A 48 1.89 -6.55 -6.65
CA SER A 48 2.98 -7.29 -5.99
C SER A 48 3.35 -8.49 -6.84
N CYS A 49 4.57 -8.48 -7.38
CA CYS A 49 5.04 -9.51 -8.29
C CYS A 49 5.90 -10.57 -7.58
N THR A 50 5.87 -11.76 -8.13
CA THR A 50 6.74 -12.89 -7.85
C THR A 50 7.71 -13.09 -9.02
N TYR A 51 8.68 -13.98 -8.88
CA TYR A 51 9.60 -14.30 -9.97
C TYR A 51 8.85 -14.83 -11.20
N LYS A 52 8.05 -15.89 -11.00
CA LYS A 52 7.21 -16.47 -12.05
C LYS A 52 5.78 -15.93 -11.99
N PRO A 53 5.03 -15.90 -13.10
CA PRO A 53 3.61 -15.59 -13.10
C PRO A 53 2.83 -16.53 -12.18
N ARG A 54 1.76 -16.00 -11.55
CA ARG A 54 0.85 -16.77 -10.68
C ARG A 54 -0.58 -16.55 -11.08
N LYS A 55 -1.37 -17.61 -11.15
CA LYS A 55 -2.83 -17.53 -11.39
C LYS A 55 -3.58 -17.04 -10.15
N GLY A 56 -2.98 -17.18 -8.96
CA GLY A 56 -3.64 -16.93 -7.68
C GLY A 56 -4.60 -18.05 -7.28
N ASN A 57 -5.41 -17.81 -6.26
CA ASN A 57 -6.35 -18.78 -5.71
C ASN A 57 -7.56 -18.99 -6.63
N VAL A 58 -8.32 -20.08 -6.38
CA VAL A 58 -9.56 -20.41 -7.09
C VAL A 58 -10.64 -19.33 -6.89
N LEU A 59 -11.53 -19.19 -7.88
CA LEU A 59 -12.66 -18.26 -7.85
C LEU A 59 -13.89 -18.88 -7.14
N PRO A 60 -14.76 -18.04 -6.54
CA PRO A 60 -14.62 -16.63 -6.25
C PRO A 60 -13.60 -16.38 -5.10
N ARG A 61 -12.75 -15.38 -5.27
CA ARG A 61 -11.68 -15.02 -4.32
C ARG A 61 -11.71 -13.57 -3.88
N TYR A 62 -12.74 -12.84 -4.29
CA TYR A 62 -13.05 -11.46 -3.93
C TYR A 62 -14.56 -11.30 -3.85
N PHE A 63 -14.99 -10.57 -2.83
CA PHE A 63 -16.38 -10.14 -2.68
C PHE A 63 -16.39 -8.76 -2.03
N GLU A 64 -17.35 -7.92 -2.42
CA GLU A 64 -17.52 -6.61 -1.80
C GLU A 64 -18.96 -6.38 -1.37
N TRP A 65 -19.10 -5.56 -0.34
CA TRP A 65 -20.38 -5.06 0.15
C TRP A 65 -20.29 -3.54 0.35
N ASN A 66 -21.35 -2.93 0.85
CA ASN A 66 -21.46 -1.46 0.90
C ASN A 66 -20.20 -0.77 1.49
N ILE A 67 -19.72 -1.21 2.65
CA ILE A 67 -18.63 -0.56 3.40
C ILE A 67 -17.32 -1.33 3.38
N GLY A 68 -17.23 -2.45 2.67
CA GLY A 68 -16.04 -3.30 2.72
C GLY A 68 -15.86 -4.24 1.56
N SER A 69 -14.78 -4.98 1.65
CA SER A 69 -14.46 -6.10 0.76
C SER A 69 -13.72 -7.18 1.51
N ILE A 70 -13.86 -8.43 1.06
CA ILE A 70 -13.05 -9.57 1.52
C ILE A 70 -12.32 -10.17 0.33
N ASN A 71 -11.06 -10.52 0.53
CA ASN A 71 -10.27 -11.12 -0.52
C ASN A 71 -9.31 -12.20 0.00
N SER A 72 -9.11 -13.22 -0.82
CA SER A 72 -8.06 -14.24 -0.65
C SER A 72 -7.44 -14.52 -2.01
N MET A 73 -6.70 -13.52 -2.54
CA MET A 73 -6.27 -13.49 -3.93
C MET A 73 -5.21 -14.55 -4.29
N GLY A 74 -4.29 -14.88 -3.37
CA GLY A 74 -3.19 -15.82 -3.63
C GLY A 74 -2.10 -15.26 -4.57
N LEU A 75 -1.88 -13.93 -4.54
CA LEU A 75 -0.89 -13.21 -5.34
C LEU A 75 -0.99 -13.47 -6.85
N PRO A 76 -2.16 -13.30 -7.52
CA PRO A 76 -2.20 -13.38 -8.98
C PRO A 76 -1.34 -12.23 -9.55
N ASN A 77 -0.39 -12.57 -10.41
CA ASN A 77 0.47 -11.58 -11.06
C ASN A 77 1.16 -12.20 -12.28
N LEU A 78 1.72 -11.36 -13.15
CA LEU A 78 2.34 -11.77 -14.40
C LEU A 78 3.87 -11.98 -14.32
N GLY A 79 4.43 -12.00 -13.10
CA GLY A 79 5.87 -12.13 -12.85
C GLY A 79 6.64 -10.83 -13.08
N ILE A 80 7.81 -10.71 -12.43
CA ILE A 80 8.60 -9.46 -12.45
C ILE A 80 8.99 -9.03 -13.86
N ASN A 81 9.36 -9.99 -14.74
CA ASN A 81 9.80 -9.67 -16.10
C ASN A 81 8.69 -8.96 -16.91
N PHE A 82 7.41 -9.32 -16.70
CA PHE A 82 6.30 -8.64 -17.34
C PHE A 82 6.27 -7.16 -16.95
N TYR A 83 6.35 -6.85 -15.66
CA TYR A 83 6.27 -5.47 -15.18
C TYR A 83 7.46 -4.64 -15.64
N LEU A 84 8.67 -5.17 -15.56
CA LEU A 84 9.86 -4.47 -16.06
C LEU A 84 9.79 -4.22 -17.57
N ASN A 85 9.43 -5.24 -18.36
CA ASN A 85 9.26 -5.09 -19.81
C ASN A 85 8.14 -4.10 -20.19
N PHE A 86 7.04 -4.07 -19.40
CA PHE A 86 6.00 -3.06 -19.58
C PHE A 86 6.56 -1.65 -19.38
N LEU A 87 7.28 -1.42 -18.29
CA LEU A 87 7.84 -0.11 -17.98
C LEU A 87 8.84 0.38 -19.04
N GLU A 88 9.69 -0.51 -19.58
CA GLU A 88 10.66 -0.15 -20.61
C GLU A 88 9.99 0.30 -21.93
N ARG A 89 8.82 -0.25 -22.26
CA ARG A 89 8.08 0.06 -23.49
C ARG A 89 7.21 1.32 -23.40
N LYS A 90 7.04 1.89 -22.18
CA LYS A 90 6.13 3.04 -21.97
C LYS A 90 6.91 4.34 -21.75
N ASN A 91 6.32 5.43 -22.21
CA ASN A 91 6.76 6.76 -21.81
C ASN A 91 6.16 7.05 -20.41
N ILE A 92 7.03 7.14 -19.41
CA ILE A 92 6.64 7.25 -18.01
C ILE A 92 6.94 8.66 -17.52
N ASN A 93 5.90 9.35 -17.07
CA ASN A 93 5.94 10.71 -16.55
C ASN A 93 5.58 10.81 -15.06
N LYS A 94 5.45 9.66 -14.38
CA LYS A 94 5.06 9.55 -12.97
C LYS A 94 6.01 8.61 -12.22
N PRO A 95 6.19 8.79 -10.89
CA PRO A 95 6.90 7.83 -10.08
C PRO A 95 6.26 6.44 -10.13
N ILE A 96 7.10 5.42 -10.28
CA ILE A 96 6.71 4.00 -10.32
C ILE A 96 7.22 3.30 -9.07
N PHE A 97 6.30 2.77 -8.30
CA PHE A 97 6.56 1.91 -7.15
C PHE A 97 6.37 0.46 -7.56
N LEU A 98 7.46 -0.25 -7.76
CA LEU A 98 7.41 -1.69 -8.08
C LEU A 98 7.13 -2.46 -6.80
N SER A 99 5.92 -2.99 -6.68
CA SER A 99 5.58 -3.83 -5.52
C SER A 99 6.07 -5.25 -5.75
N ILE A 100 6.74 -5.82 -4.76
CA ILE A 100 7.31 -7.16 -4.81
C ILE A 100 6.84 -8.00 -3.61
N SER A 101 6.71 -9.30 -3.82
CA SER A 101 6.31 -10.27 -2.80
C SER A 101 6.80 -11.66 -3.18
N GLY A 102 8.09 -11.91 -3.05
CA GLY A 102 8.69 -13.23 -3.27
C GLY A 102 8.14 -14.27 -2.28
N LEU A 103 8.19 -15.51 -2.65
CA LEU A 103 7.72 -16.65 -1.86
C LEU A 103 8.77 -17.14 -0.85
N SER A 104 10.01 -16.67 -0.98
CA SER A 104 11.10 -16.88 -0.03
C SER A 104 11.95 -15.61 0.10
N SER A 105 12.87 -15.60 1.07
CA SER A 105 13.86 -14.51 1.21
C SER A 105 14.73 -14.38 -0.03
N GLU A 106 15.20 -15.49 -0.57
CA GLU A 106 16.05 -15.57 -1.77
C GLU A 106 15.31 -15.04 -2.99
N GLU A 107 14.03 -15.38 -3.14
CA GLU A 107 13.21 -14.84 -4.23
C GLU A 107 13.05 -13.32 -4.10
N ASN A 108 12.82 -12.78 -2.89
CA ASN A 108 12.78 -11.34 -2.67
C ASN A 108 14.11 -10.67 -3.01
N TYR A 109 15.24 -11.26 -2.63
CA TYR A 109 16.56 -10.74 -2.99
C TYR A 109 16.74 -10.68 -4.52
N PHE A 110 16.35 -11.74 -5.22
CA PHE A 110 16.39 -11.78 -6.68
C PHE A 110 15.49 -10.70 -7.31
N LEU A 111 14.27 -10.53 -6.81
CA LEU A 111 13.33 -9.51 -7.30
C LEU A 111 13.89 -8.09 -7.12
N ILE A 112 14.52 -7.80 -5.98
CA ILE A 112 15.17 -6.52 -5.72
C ILE A 112 16.36 -6.29 -6.66
N GLN A 113 17.19 -7.32 -6.88
CA GLN A 113 18.31 -7.23 -7.83
C GLN A 113 17.83 -6.93 -9.25
N LYS A 114 16.72 -7.53 -9.69
CA LYS A 114 16.09 -7.23 -10.99
C LYS A 114 15.56 -5.79 -11.03
N ALA A 115 14.89 -5.34 -9.97
CA ALA A 115 14.38 -3.97 -9.86
C ALA A 115 15.51 -2.92 -9.92
N ASN A 116 16.65 -3.20 -9.32
CA ASN A 116 17.84 -2.34 -9.35
C ASN A 116 18.34 -2.03 -10.77
N GLN A 117 18.10 -2.93 -11.72
CA GLN A 117 18.57 -2.82 -13.11
C GLN A 117 17.70 -1.87 -13.96
N SER A 118 16.45 -1.63 -13.58
CA SER A 118 15.54 -0.77 -14.35
C SER A 118 15.65 0.69 -13.93
N SER A 119 15.91 1.58 -14.88
CA SER A 119 15.88 3.04 -14.66
C SER A 119 14.46 3.58 -14.46
N LYS A 120 13.45 2.84 -14.89
CA LYS A 120 12.03 3.22 -14.83
C LYS A 120 11.40 2.99 -13.46
N VAL A 121 11.98 2.13 -12.63
CA VAL A 121 11.52 1.90 -11.25
C VAL A 121 12.05 3.01 -10.36
N THR A 122 11.14 3.83 -9.83
CA THR A 122 11.47 4.93 -8.90
C THR A 122 11.76 4.40 -7.50
N ALA A 123 10.93 3.49 -7.00
CA ALA A 123 11.07 2.89 -5.68
C ALA A 123 10.55 1.45 -5.67
N ILE A 124 10.96 0.67 -4.69
CA ILE A 124 10.47 -0.68 -4.42
C ILE A 124 9.53 -0.63 -3.21
N GLU A 125 8.33 -1.22 -3.33
CA GLU A 125 7.44 -1.50 -2.21
C GLU A 125 7.51 -2.99 -1.88
N LEU A 126 8.23 -3.36 -0.81
CA LEU A 126 8.35 -4.73 -0.34
C LEU A 126 7.15 -5.09 0.53
N ASN A 127 6.36 -6.07 0.09
CA ASN A 127 5.15 -6.51 0.79
C ASN A 127 5.47 -7.60 1.83
N LEU A 128 5.51 -7.24 3.11
CA LEU A 128 5.72 -8.17 4.23
C LEU A 128 4.45 -8.88 4.71
N SER A 129 3.30 -8.58 4.12
CA SER A 129 2.01 -9.14 4.52
C SER A 129 1.65 -10.43 3.76
N CYS A 130 2.59 -11.03 3.02
CA CYS A 130 2.33 -12.25 2.29
C CYS A 130 2.47 -13.46 3.22
N PRO A 131 1.42 -14.29 3.42
CA PRO A 131 1.46 -15.45 4.32
C PRO A 131 2.30 -16.62 3.77
N ASN A 132 2.90 -16.49 2.58
CA ASN A 132 3.56 -17.59 1.87
C ASN A 132 5.09 -17.57 1.99
N LEU A 133 5.69 -16.69 2.80
CA LEU A 133 7.15 -16.59 2.94
C LEU A 133 7.77 -17.65 3.89
N LEU A 134 6.95 -18.42 4.59
CA LEU A 134 7.38 -19.48 5.48
C LEU A 134 6.45 -20.68 5.31
N GLU A 135 6.98 -21.88 5.44
CA GLU A 135 6.21 -23.15 5.53
C GLU A 135 5.22 -23.19 6.72
N LYS A 136 5.25 -22.18 7.60
CA LYS A 136 4.32 -21.96 8.71
C LYS A 136 3.48 -20.73 8.42
N GLU A 137 2.22 -20.75 8.82
CA GLU A 137 1.13 -19.83 8.55
C GLU A 137 1.37 -18.34 8.90
N ASP A 138 2.52 -17.97 9.47
CA ASP A 138 2.80 -16.63 9.95
C ASP A 138 3.37 -15.72 8.86
N MET A 139 2.79 -14.52 8.74
CA MET A 139 3.32 -13.46 7.88
C MET A 139 4.69 -13.00 8.41
N LEU A 140 5.68 -12.83 7.51
CA LEU A 140 7.00 -12.31 7.89
C LEU A 140 6.89 -10.99 8.69
N GLY A 141 5.89 -10.17 8.39
CA GLY A 141 5.62 -8.92 9.11
C GLY A 141 5.36 -9.06 10.62
N TYR A 142 5.15 -10.26 11.13
CA TYR A 142 5.00 -10.54 12.56
C TYR A 142 6.20 -11.28 13.18
N ASP A 143 7.19 -11.69 12.39
CA ASP A 143 8.43 -12.31 12.87
C ASP A 143 9.55 -11.26 13.00
N PHE A 144 9.58 -10.55 14.12
CA PHE A 144 10.50 -9.44 14.34
C PHE A 144 11.98 -9.83 14.30
N TYR A 145 12.32 -11.07 14.66
CA TYR A 145 13.71 -11.55 14.58
C TYR A 145 14.17 -11.73 13.14
N LYS A 146 13.32 -12.33 12.32
CA LYS A 146 13.65 -12.58 10.91
C LYS A 146 13.61 -11.31 10.07
N ILE A 147 12.73 -10.35 10.38
CA ILE A 147 12.66 -9.06 9.66
C ILE A 147 13.98 -8.34 9.69
N SER A 148 14.63 -8.22 10.85
CA SER A 148 15.88 -7.46 11.00
C SER A 148 16.96 -8.01 10.08
N SER A 149 17.28 -9.30 10.19
CA SER A 149 18.31 -9.94 9.35
C SER A 149 17.93 -9.96 7.87
N PHE A 150 16.65 -10.10 7.55
CA PHE A 150 16.16 -10.05 6.18
C PHE A 150 16.38 -8.66 5.54
N ILE A 151 16.04 -7.58 6.24
CA ILE A 151 16.25 -6.21 5.77
C ILE A 151 17.74 -5.88 5.69
N GLU A 152 18.55 -6.28 6.67
CA GLU A 152 19.99 -6.11 6.65
C GLU A 152 20.62 -6.71 5.39
N ASN A 153 20.23 -7.94 5.04
CA ASN A 153 20.72 -8.60 3.83
C ASN A 153 20.30 -7.86 2.55
N ILE A 154 19.10 -7.29 2.51
CA ILE A 154 18.64 -6.47 1.37
C ILE A 154 19.55 -5.25 1.18
N PHE A 155 19.91 -4.54 2.25
CA PHE A 155 20.71 -3.33 2.13
C PHE A 155 22.17 -3.57 1.75
N LYS A 156 22.66 -4.80 1.74
CA LYS A 156 23.99 -5.13 1.19
C LYS A 156 24.08 -4.92 -0.33
N PHE A 157 22.93 -4.92 -1.05
CA PHE A 157 22.92 -4.83 -2.51
C PHE A 157 21.81 -3.94 -3.10
N ASN A 158 20.84 -3.48 -2.29
CA ASN A 158 19.76 -2.64 -2.77
C ASN A 158 20.28 -1.25 -3.19
N LYS A 159 19.84 -0.78 -4.38
CA LYS A 159 20.25 0.51 -4.96
C LYS A 159 19.09 1.48 -5.15
N LYS A 160 17.86 1.04 -4.87
CA LYS A 160 16.65 1.83 -5.05
C LYS A 160 16.08 2.31 -3.71
N PRO A 161 15.34 3.42 -3.67
CA PRO A 161 14.49 3.73 -2.54
C PRO A 161 13.64 2.52 -2.17
N LEU A 162 13.75 2.04 -0.93
CA LEU A 162 13.02 0.89 -0.43
C LEU A 162 11.96 1.33 0.57
N GLY A 163 10.72 0.95 0.31
CA GLY A 163 9.63 1.05 1.25
C GLY A 163 9.07 -0.32 1.61
N ILE A 164 8.38 -0.39 2.73
CA ILE A 164 7.84 -1.63 3.29
C ILE A 164 6.34 -1.51 3.49
N LYS A 165 5.58 -2.42 2.86
CA LYS A 165 4.14 -2.54 3.12
C LYS A 165 3.90 -3.47 4.28
N LEU A 166 3.32 -2.91 5.35
CA LEU A 166 3.14 -3.56 6.63
C LEU A 166 1.75 -4.21 6.75
N PRO A 167 1.63 -5.35 7.45
CA PRO A 167 0.35 -5.83 7.94
C PRO A 167 -0.21 -4.86 8.98
N PRO A 168 -1.51 -4.97 9.34
CA PRO A 168 -2.06 -4.25 10.48
C PRO A 168 -1.47 -4.77 11.78
N TYR A 169 -1.11 -3.87 12.70
CA TYR A 169 -0.71 -4.21 14.06
C TYR A 169 -1.76 -3.73 15.05
N PHE A 170 -2.11 -4.57 16.00
CA PHE A 170 -3.17 -4.30 16.98
C PHE A 170 -2.62 -3.96 18.36
N GLN A 171 -1.37 -4.33 18.65
CA GLN A 171 -0.69 -4.08 19.91
C GLN A 171 0.39 -3.00 19.74
N ASP A 172 0.43 -2.04 20.65
CA ASP A 172 1.41 -0.96 20.66
C ASP A 172 2.85 -1.48 20.72
N ALA A 173 3.09 -2.55 21.49
CA ALA A 173 4.39 -3.19 21.58
C ALA A 173 4.90 -3.71 20.23
N HIS A 174 4.02 -4.27 19.40
CA HIS A 174 4.40 -4.74 18.06
C HIS A 174 4.76 -3.57 17.14
N ILE A 175 4.00 -2.45 17.21
CA ILE A 175 4.31 -1.24 16.43
C ILE A 175 5.65 -0.64 16.85
N LYS A 176 5.92 -0.58 18.17
CA LYS A 176 7.22 -0.12 18.68
C LYS A 176 8.37 -1.01 18.23
N ASN A 177 8.22 -2.33 18.31
CA ASN A 177 9.25 -3.27 17.91
C ASN A 177 9.59 -3.16 16.42
N ILE A 178 8.58 -3.15 15.55
CA ILE A 178 8.84 -3.01 14.11
C ILE A 178 9.41 -1.63 13.77
N ALA A 179 8.93 -0.54 14.39
CA ALA A 179 9.48 0.78 14.20
C ALA A 179 10.94 0.86 14.65
N PHE A 180 11.28 0.26 15.79
CA PHE A 180 12.68 0.16 16.27
C PHE A 180 13.57 -0.55 15.25
N ILE A 181 13.12 -1.68 14.66
CA ILE A 181 13.85 -2.40 13.62
C ILE A 181 14.03 -1.52 12.39
N LEU A 182 12.95 -0.93 11.87
CA LEU A 182 12.98 -0.14 10.64
C LEU A 182 13.86 1.11 10.79
N ASN A 183 13.91 1.71 11.98
CA ASN A 183 14.75 2.87 12.29
C ASN A 183 16.26 2.59 12.18
N GLN A 184 16.68 1.33 12.17
CA GLN A 184 18.10 0.95 12.03
C GLN A 184 18.56 0.95 10.57
N PHE A 185 17.65 1.00 9.61
CA PHE A 185 17.93 0.87 8.18
C PHE A 185 17.56 2.14 7.43
N PRO A 186 18.13 2.41 6.24
CA PRO A 186 17.79 3.53 5.40
C PRO A 186 16.48 3.27 4.60
N ILE A 187 15.40 2.98 5.34
CA ILE A 187 14.05 2.83 4.77
C ILE A 187 13.54 4.20 4.34
N PHE A 188 12.99 4.30 3.14
CA PHE A 188 12.43 5.54 2.60
C PHE A 188 10.97 5.75 3.06
N PHE A 189 10.18 4.68 3.08
CA PHE A 189 8.78 4.81 3.49
C PHE A 189 8.22 3.50 4.04
N VAL A 190 7.13 3.61 4.77
CA VAL A 190 6.27 2.49 5.14
C VAL A 190 4.88 2.73 4.59
N THR A 191 4.22 1.67 4.12
CA THR A 191 2.81 1.72 3.72
C THR A 191 1.98 1.00 4.79
N CYS A 192 1.12 1.73 5.46
CA CYS A 192 0.22 1.27 6.54
C CYS A 192 -1.23 1.49 6.12
N ILE A 193 -2.00 0.43 6.00
CA ILE A 193 -1.83 -0.99 6.28
C ILE A 193 -2.25 -1.86 5.09
N ASN A 194 -1.90 -3.14 5.11
CA ASN A 194 -2.53 -4.15 4.26
C ASN A 194 -3.92 -4.50 4.82
N SER A 195 -4.70 -5.34 4.13
CA SER A 195 -6.02 -5.81 4.59
C SER A 195 -5.95 -6.52 5.95
N LEU A 196 -7.01 -6.39 6.77
CA LEU A 196 -7.12 -7.07 8.06
C LEU A 196 -7.25 -8.58 7.82
N PRO A 197 -6.36 -9.41 8.37
CA PRO A 197 -6.40 -10.86 8.16
C PRO A 197 -7.58 -11.53 8.86
N ASN A 198 -7.85 -12.76 8.48
CA ASN A 198 -8.81 -13.67 9.15
C ASN A 198 -10.26 -13.18 9.19
N GLY A 199 -10.67 -12.33 8.23
CA GLY A 199 -12.06 -11.96 8.08
C GLY A 199 -12.89 -13.11 7.46
N LEU A 200 -14.17 -13.15 7.80
CA LEU A 200 -15.16 -14.04 7.23
C LEU A 200 -16.41 -13.24 6.87
N PHE A 201 -17.01 -13.53 5.72
CA PHE A 201 -18.28 -12.93 5.31
C PHE A 201 -19.24 -14.03 4.83
N ILE A 202 -20.49 -13.97 5.29
CA ILE A 202 -21.50 -15.00 5.05
C ILE A 202 -22.63 -14.43 4.18
N ASP A 203 -23.00 -15.16 3.13
CA ASP A 203 -24.25 -14.97 2.40
C ASP A 203 -25.36 -15.70 3.18
N THR A 204 -26.19 -14.96 3.87
CA THR A 204 -27.25 -15.50 4.73
C THR A 204 -28.34 -16.22 3.93
N ASN A 205 -28.57 -15.85 2.66
CA ASN A 205 -29.55 -16.51 1.81
C ASN A 205 -29.09 -17.91 1.36
N LYS A 206 -27.77 -18.08 1.23
CA LYS A 206 -27.17 -19.36 0.82
C LYS A 206 -26.57 -20.16 2.00
N GLU A 207 -26.59 -19.58 3.19
CA GLU A 207 -25.94 -20.14 4.39
C GLU A 207 -24.48 -20.57 4.12
N SER A 208 -23.76 -19.75 3.34
CA SER A 208 -22.42 -20.08 2.83
C SER A 208 -21.46 -18.91 2.85
N VAL A 209 -20.18 -19.23 2.77
CA VAL A 209 -19.10 -18.23 2.61
C VAL A 209 -19.14 -17.62 1.21
N VAL A 210 -18.75 -16.33 1.08
CA VAL A 210 -18.81 -15.60 -0.19
C VAL A 210 -17.55 -15.78 -1.07
N ILE A 211 -16.45 -16.24 -0.49
CA ILE A 211 -15.22 -16.58 -1.22
C ILE A 211 -14.81 -18.02 -0.96
N ARG A 212 -14.21 -18.67 -1.96
CA ARG A 212 -13.89 -20.11 -1.89
C ARG A 212 -12.55 -20.41 -1.18
N PRO A 213 -11.45 -19.65 -1.39
CA PRO A 213 -10.15 -20.00 -0.80
C PRO A 213 -10.18 -19.97 0.73
N LYS A 214 -9.29 -20.78 1.34
CA LYS A 214 -9.14 -20.85 2.81
C LYS A 214 -10.46 -21.02 3.56
N LYS A 215 -11.38 -21.81 3.01
CA LYS A 215 -12.73 -22.05 3.61
C LYS A 215 -13.52 -20.76 3.87
N GLY A 216 -13.35 -19.73 3.04
CA GLY A 216 -14.03 -18.44 3.17
C GLY A 216 -13.27 -17.39 3.94
N PHE A 217 -12.12 -17.70 4.55
CA PHE A 217 -11.31 -16.72 5.26
C PHE A 217 -10.49 -15.86 4.29
N GLY A 218 -10.45 -14.55 4.54
CA GLY A 218 -9.73 -13.60 3.71
C GLY A 218 -9.34 -12.32 4.44
N GLY A 219 -8.65 -11.45 3.71
CA GLY A 219 -8.31 -10.11 4.17
C GLY A 219 -9.48 -9.15 3.97
N ILE A 220 -9.84 -8.40 5.00
CA ILE A 220 -10.88 -7.36 4.95
C ILE A 220 -10.28 -6.03 4.52
N GLY A 221 -10.93 -5.35 3.59
CA GLY A 221 -10.63 -3.99 3.12
C GLY A 221 -11.87 -3.11 3.10
N GLY A 222 -11.71 -1.85 2.62
CA GLY A 222 -12.82 -0.88 2.51
C GLY A 222 -12.96 0.00 3.75
N SER A 223 -14.03 0.81 3.80
CA SER A 223 -14.21 1.86 4.82
C SER A 223 -14.21 1.33 6.25
N ILE A 224 -14.65 0.08 6.44
CA ILE A 224 -14.69 -0.58 7.75
C ILE A 224 -13.33 -0.69 8.43
N ILE A 225 -12.22 -0.69 7.68
CA ILE A 225 -10.87 -0.80 8.27
C ILE A 225 -10.21 0.55 8.55
N LYS A 226 -10.85 1.68 8.22
CA LYS A 226 -10.26 3.02 8.41
C LYS A 226 -9.75 3.27 9.83
N PRO A 227 -10.49 2.96 10.91
CA PRO A 227 -10.00 3.22 12.26
C PRO A 227 -8.69 2.50 12.58
N PHE A 228 -8.50 1.29 12.08
CA PHE A 228 -7.27 0.52 12.26
C PHE A 228 -6.11 1.11 11.45
N ALA A 229 -6.38 1.58 10.23
CA ALA A 229 -5.38 2.25 9.40
C ALA A 229 -4.89 3.54 10.07
N LEU A 230 -5.80 4.40 10.52
CA LEU A 230 -5.49 5.66 11.20
C LEU A 230 -4.68 5.42 12.49
N ALA A 231 -5.06 4.43 13.30
CA ALA A 231 -4.35 4.08 14.52
C ALA A 231 -2.89 3.64 14.22
N ASN A 232 -2.69 2.77 13.23
CA ASN A 232 -1.36 2.35 12.81
C ASN A 232 -0.53 3.52 12.28
N ILE A 233 -1.09 4.35 11.39
CA ILE A 233 -0.41 5.53 10.84
C ILE A 233 0.04 6.46 11.96
N HIS A 234 -0.85 6.81 12.89
CA HIS A 234 -0.54 7.74 13.98
C HIS A 234 0.56 7.19 14.90
N LYS A 235 0.51 5.91 15.24
CA LYS A 235 1.54 5.25 16.06
C LYS A 235 2.89 5.19 15.33
N PHE A 236 2.91 4.80 14.04
CA PHE A 236 4.13 4.81 13.26
C PHE A 236 4.70 6.23 13.09
N TYR A 237 3.86 7.24 12.92
CA TYR A 237 4.30 8.64 12.86
C TYR A 237 5.00 9.10 14.16
N THR A 238 4.60 8.51 15.30
CA THR A 238 5.22 8.77 16.61
C THR A 238 6.56 8.06 16.76
N TYR A 239 6.68 6.80 16.30
CA TYR A 239 7.82 5.94 16.60
C TYR A 239 8.90 5.88 15.51
N LEU A 240 8.56 6.16 14.27
CA LEU A 240 9.52 6.18 13.17
C LEU A 240 10.37 7.45 13.18
N ARG A 241 11.61 7.32 12.67
CA ARG A 241 12.44 8.48 12.33
C ARG A 241 11.70 9.40 11.36
N LYS A 242 11.93 10.70 11.45
CA LYS A 242 11.19 11.71 10.66
C LYS A 242 11.54 11.71 9.16
N ASP A 243 12.64 11.09 8.79
CA ASP A 243 13.05 10.88 7.39
C ASP A 243 12.34 9.70 6.72
N ILE A 244 11.70 8.80 7.49
CA ILE A 244 10.87 7.72 6.96
C ILE A 244 9.45 8.24 6.74
N SER A 245 9.03 8.32 5.47
CA SER A 245 7.67 8.74 5.13
C SER A 245 6.64 7.63 5.39
N ILE A 246 5.41 8.02 5.68
CA ILE A 246 4.28 7.09 5.82
C ILE A 246 3.33 7.27 4.65
N ILE A 247 2.98 6.16 3.98
CA ILE A 247 1.91 6.10 2.99
C ILE A 247 0.70 5.46 3.67
N GLY A 248 -0.39 6.21 3.80
CA GLY A 248 -1.61 5.71 4.41
C GLY A 248 -2.39 4.83 3.43
N CYS A 249 -2.85 3.68 3.89
CA CYS A 249 -3.66 2.76 3.10
C CYS A 249 -4.68 2.06 4.00
N GLY A 250 -5.95 2.08 3.59
CA GLY A 250 -7.04 1.41 4.29
C GLY A 250 -8.19 2.34 4.65
N GLY A 251 -9.36 2.06 4.07
CA GLY A 251 -10.61 2.76 4.38
C GLY A 251 -10.83 4.10 3.69
N ILE A 252 -10.04 4.43 2.68
CA ILE A 252 -10.18 5.69 1.95
C ILE A 252 -11.28 5.56 0.91
N SER A 253 -12.34 6.38 1.06
CA SER A 253 -13.48 6.47 0.16
C SER A 253 -13.88 7.91 -0.16
N SER A 254 -13.38 8.90 0.60
CA SER A 254 -13.68 10.34 0.46
C SER A 254 -12.45 11.20 0.63
N GLY A 255 -12.55 12.49 0.28
CA GLY A 255 -11.53 13.48 0.55
C GLY A 255 -11.29 13.72 2.05
N GLU A 256 -12.32 13.55 2.88
CA GLU A 256 -12.20 13.61 4.34
C GLU A 256 -11.35 12.46 4.88
N ASP A 257 -11.50 11.24 4.34
CA ASP A 257 -10.66 10.11 4.74
C ASP A 257 -9.17 10.38 4.43
N ILE A 258 -8.88 11.01 3.29
CA ILE A 258 -7.50 11.40 2.95
C ILE A 258 -6.98 12.45 3.93
N PHE A 259 -7.81 13.45 4.25
CA PHE A 259 -7.47 14.45 5.25
C PHE A 259 -7.11 13.80 6.60
N GLU A 260 -7.92 12.86 7.08
CA GLU A 260 -7.69 12.13 8.34
C GLU A 260 -6.37 11.35 8.32
N HIS A 261 -6.05 10.66 7.21
CA HIS A 261 -4.78 9.94 7.07
C HIS A 261 -3.57 10.87 7.16
N ILE A 262 -3.64 12.03 6.49
CA ILE A 262 -2.55 13.02 6.53
C ILE A 262 -2.47 13.68 7.91
N LEU A 263 -3.60 13.95 8.54
CA LEU A 263 -3.66 14.48 9.91
C LEU A 263 -3.01 13.54 10.92
N CYS A 264 -3.15 12.21 10.73
CA CYS A 264 -2.48 11.18 11.52
C CYS A 264 -0.97 11.05 11.21
N GLY A 265 -0.46 11.66 10.13
CA GLY A 265 0.97 11.69 9.80
C GLY A 265 1.36 11.08 8.46
N ALA A 266 0.41 10.62 7.65
CA ALA A 266 0.71 10.14 6.30
C ALA A 266 1.23 11.28 5.41
N SER A 267 2.22 11.00 4.58
CA SER A 267 2.75 11.92 3.54
C SER A 267 1.98 11.80 2.23
N ALA A 268 1.47 10.62 1.94
CA ALA A 268 0.65 10.28 0.77
C ALA A 268 -0.28 9.13 1.13
N VAL A 269 -1.20 8.77 0.22
CA VAL A 269 -2.15 7.68 0.43
C VAL A 269 -2.22 6.73 -0.74
N GLN A 270 -2.56 5.46 -0.45
CA GLN A 270 -2.90 4.43 -1.43
C GLN A 270 -4.38 4.07 -1.33
N ILE A 271 -5.08 4.03 -2.48
CA ILE A 271 -6.51 3.74 -2.56
C ILE A 271 -6.73 2.32 -3.09
N GLY A 272 -7.41 1.49 -2.31
CA GLY A 272 -7.70 0.09 -2.63
C GLY A 272 -9.14 -0.13 -3.07
N THR A 273 -10.01 -0.58 -2.16
CA THR A 273 -11.40 -0.99 -2.44
C THR A 273 -12.19 0.08 -3.21
N GLN A 274 -12.04 1.36 -2.89
CA GLN A 274 -12.74 2.42 -3.60
C GLN A 274 -12.25 2.58 -5.05
N PHE A 275 -10.95 2.36 -5.29
CA PHE A 275 -10.42 2.32 -6.66
C PHE A 275 -10.96 1.11 -7.44
N MET A 276 -11.16 -0.04 -6.79
CA MET A 276 -11.81 -1.20 -7.43
C MET A 276 -13.23 -0.89 -7.89
N LYS A 277 -13.98 -0.13 -7.08
CA LYS A 277 -15.38 0.25 -7.36
C LYS A 277 -15.52 1.27 -8.50
N GLU A 278 -14.69 2.31 -8.52
CA GLU A 278 -14.85 3.47 -9.41
C GLU A 278 -13.89 3.51 -10.59
N GLY A 279 -12.82 2.68 -10.57
CA GLY A 279 -11.75 2.80 -11.55
C GLY A 279 -10.98 4.12 -11.42
N ILE A 280 -10.35 4.56 -12.51
CA ILE A 280 -9.44 5.73 -12.53
C ILE A 280 -10.13 7.07 -12.21
N SER A 281 -11.46 7.16 -12.33
CA SER A 281 -12.22 8.38 -12.02
C SER A 281 -12.15 8.75 -10.53
N VAL A 282 -11.88 7.80 -9.66
CA VAL A 282 -11.73 8.00 -8.21
C VAL A 282 -10.69 9.09 -7.88
N PHE A 283 -9.59 9.18 -8.63
CA PHE A 283 -8.54 10.15 -8.34
C PHE A 283 -9.00 11.59 -8.55
N GLU A 284 -9.74 11.88 -9.63
CA GLU A 284 -10.28 13.21 -9.88
C GLU A 284 -11.39 13.59 -8.89
N ARG A 285 -12.23 12.64 -8.51
CA ARG A 285 -13.27 12.88 -7.50
C ARG A 285 -12.64 13.19 -6.14
N LEU A 286 -11.76 12.34 -5.65
CA LEU A 286 -11.10 12.51 -4.36
C LEU A 286 -10.21 13.77 -4.32
N LYS A 287 -9.59 14.14 -5.44
CA LYS A 287 -8.85 15.39 -5.57
C LYS A 287 -9.75 16.60 -5.31
N LYS A 288 -10.93 16.64 -5.94
CA LYS A 288 -11.91 17.74 -5.73
C LYS A 288 -12.40 17.77 -4.30
N GLU A 289 -12.74 16.63 -3.73
CA GLU A 289 -13.22 16.52 -2.35
C GLU A 289 -12.15 16.95 -1.34
N LEU A 290 -10.90 16.48 -1.47
CA LEU A 290 -9.80 16.89 -0.61
C LEU A 290 -9.56 18.40 -0.71
N THR A 291 -9.55 18.95 -1.92
CA THR A 291 -9.38 20.40 -2.13
C THR A 291 -10.47 21.17 -1.40
N PHE A 292 -11.72 20.76 -1.52
CA PHE A 292 -12.85 21.38 -0.80
C PHE A 292 -12.68 21.31 0.73
N VAL A 293 -12.24 20.16 1.27
CA VAL A 293 -11.97 20.00 2.71
C VAL A 293 -10.88 20.98 3.17
N LEU A 294 -9.81 21.12 2.39
CA LEU A 294 -8.70 22.04 2.73
C LEU A 294 -9.14 23.50 2.65
N GLU A 295 -9.93 23.88 1.66
CA GLU A 295 -10.53 25.22 1.55
C GLU A 295 -11.38 25.56 2.78
N LYS A 296 -12.32 24.68 3.12
CA LYS A 296 -13.21 24.85 4.28
C LYS A 296 -12.44 24.97 5.60
N LYS A 297 -11.28 24.32 5.70
CA LYS A 297 -10.42 24.34 6.90
C LYS A 297 -9.31 25.38 6.84
N ASN A 298 -9.24 26.20 5.78
CA ASN A 298 -8.22 27.24 5.55
C ASN A 298 -6.78 26.71 5.51
N TYR A 299 -6.56 25.50 4.99
CA TYR A 299 -5.23 24.96 4.73
C TYR A 299 -4.78 25.24 3.29
N SER A 300 -3.54 25.69 3.12
CA SER A 300 -2.95 25.96 1.81
C SER A 300 -2.25 24.74 1.20
N SER A 301 -1.93 23.72 2.00
CA SER A 301 -1.26 22.51 1.55
C SER A 301 -1.48 21.35 2.51
N ILE A 302 -1.22 20.13 2.03
CA ILE A 302 -1.25 18.93 2.90
C ILE A 302 -0.15 18.97 3.98
N ASN A 303 0.99 19.59 3.70
CA ASN A 303 2.09 19.70 4.66
C ASN A 303 1.75 20.64 5.83
N SER A 304 0.79 21.56 5.66
CA SER A 304 0.41 22.51 6.70
C SER A 304 -0.33 21.88 7.89
N PHE A 305 -0.86 20.65 7.75
CA PHE A 305 -1.57 19.95 8.82
C PHE A 305 -1.09 18.51 9.06
N LYS A 306 -0.13 18.00 8.27
CA LYS A 306 0.40 16.64 8.44
C LYS A 306 0.87 16.38 9.86
N GLY A 307 0.33 15.30 10.48
CA GLY A 307 0.69 14.89 11.83
C GLY A 307 0.20 15.81 12.96
N ARG A 308 -0.74 16.70 12.69
CA ARG A 308 -1.30 17.66 13.67
C ARG A 308 -2.56 17.15 14.35
N LEU A 309 -2.74 15.83 14.45
CA LEU A 309 -3.87 15.27 15.20
C LEU A 309 -3.83 15.77 16.65
N LYS A 310 -4.92 16.34 17.11
CA LYS A 310 -5.05 16.86 18.48
C LYS A 310 -5.63 15.77 19.38
N ASN A 311 -5.10 15.64 20.59
CA ASN A 311 -5.72 14.86 21.66
C ASN A 311 -6.74 15.75 22.39
N PHE A 312 -7.73 15.12 23.01
CA PHE A 312 -8.56 15.83 24.00
C PHE A 312 -7.66 16.22 25.19
N GLN A 313 -7.80 17.45 25.62
CA GLN A 313 -7.21 17.94 26.88
C GLN A 313 -8.04 17.49 28.07
#